data_cf3fa090d2aa29c7a8c7f2d17dfe5a88
#
_entry.id   cf3fa090d2aa29c7a8c7f2d17dfe5a88
#
_cell.length_a   1.000
_cell.length_b   1.000
_cell.length_c   1.000
_cell.angle_alpha   90.00
_cell.angle_beta   90.00
_cell.angle_gamma   90.00
#
_symmetry.space_group_name_H-M   'P 1'
#
loop_
_entity.id
_entity.type
_entity.pdbx_description
1 polymer ?
#
loop_
_entity_poly.entity_id
_entity_poly.type
_entity_poly.pdbx_seq_one_letter_code
_entity_poly.pdbx_strand_id
1 'polypeptide(L)'
;MSVVILGGNECMVRAYKDLCREYQCKAKVYPKMSNAMKNLGSPDLLVLFTGTMSHKMVRCAMNETRGTDVRVVRSHTSSMAAMRGILEAHAT
;
A
#
# COMPACT_ATOMS: atom_id res chain seq x y z
N MET A 1 7.93 9.71 -5.80
CA MET A 1 7.93 8.46 -5.03
C MET A 1 6.75 7.61 -5.44
N SER A 2 6.97 6.33 -5.58
CA SER A 2 5.94 5.38 -6.00
C SER A 2 5.46 4.60 -4.77
N VAL A 3 4.14 4.60 -4.54
CA VAL A 3 3.52 3.94 -3.38
C VAL A 3 2.50 2.94 -3.87
N VAL A 4 2.54 1.73 -3.33
CA VAL A 4 1.51 0.71 -3.57
C VAL A 4 0.84 0.42 -2.24
N ILE A 5 -0.49 0.44 -2.24
CA ILE A 5 -1.31 0.20 -1.05
C ILE A 5 -2.13 -1.07 -1.29
N LEU A 6 -2.00 -2.03 -0.39
CA LEU A 6 -2.73 -3.29 -0.44
C LEU A 6 -3.71 -3.37 0.72
N GLY A 7 -4.94 -3.75 0.43
CA GLY A 7 -6.01 -3.77 1.42
C GLY A 7 -6.69 -2.42 1.52
N GLY A 8 -7.28 -2.15 2.66
CA GLY A 8 -8.05 -0.93 2.88
C GLY A 8 -9.49 -1.10 2.45
N ASN A 9 -10.24 -0.02 2.52
CA ASN A 9 -11.65 0.01 2.15
C ASN A 9 -11.80 0.49 0.71
N GLU A 10 -12.58 -0.24 -0.10
CA GLU A 10 -12.80 0.14 -1.49
C GLU A 10 -13.35 1.56 -1.64
N CYS A 11 -14.15 2.00 -0.70
CA CYS A 11 -14.72 3.34 -0.71
C CYS A 11 -13.66 4.43 -0.50
N MET A 12 -12.49 4.07 -0.01
CA MET A 12 -11.41 5.00 0.31
C MET A 12 -10.29 5.03 -0.72
N VAL A 13 -10.39 4.25 -1.79
CA VAL A 13 -9.33 4.16 -2.80
C VAL A 13 -8.97 5.54 -3.32
N ARG A 14 -9.95 6.34 -3.71
CA ARG A 14 -9.71 7.69 -4.22
C ARG A 14 -9.08 8.58 -3.15
N ALA A 15 -9.55 8.46 -1.92
CA ALA A 15 -9.02 9.26 -0.81
C ALA A 15 -7.55 8.94 -0.55
N TYR A 16 -7.17 7.66 -0.62
CA TYR A 16 -5.76 7.27 -0.48
C TYR A 16 -4.91 7.87 -1.60
N LYS A 17 -5.41 7.80 -2.84
CA LYS A 17 -4.69 8.35 -3.98
C LYS A 17 -4.52 9.86 -3.87
N ASP A 18 -5.57 10.55 -3.45
CA ASP A 18 -5.53 12.01 -3.28
C ASP A 18 -4.55 12.39 -2.18
N LEU A 19 -4.53 11.64 -1.09
CA LEU A 19 -3.59 11.90 0.00
C LEU A 19 -2.14 11.69 -0.45
N CYS A 20 -1.87 10.63 -1.20
CA CYS A 20 -0.54 10.38 -1.74
C CYS A 20 -0.11 11.51 -2.67
N ARG A 21 -1.05 12.05 -3.45
CA ARG A 21 -0.76 13.18 -4.33
C ARG A 21 -0.35 14.42 -3.55
N GLU A 22 -0.93 14.65 -2.37
CA GLU A 22 -0.52 15.75 -1.50
C GLU A 22 0.95 15.65 -1.11
N TYR A 23 1.48 14.44 -1.03
CA TYR A 23 2.89 14.16 -0.71
C TYR A 23 3.74 13.95 -1.97
N GLN A 24 3.19 14.31 -3.14
CA GLN A 24 3.87 14.18 -4.44
C GLN A 24 4.23 12.72 -4.75
N CYS A 25 3.38 11.80 -4.37
CA CYS A 25 3.56 10.37 -4.61
C CYS A 25 2.55 9.86 -5.63
N LYS A 26 2.99 8.93 -6.46
CA LYS A 26 2.10 8.17 -7.34
C LYS A 26 1.64 6.94 -6.56
N ALA A 27 0.33 6.70 -6.54
CA ALA A 27 -0.23 5.60 -5.77
C ALA A 27 -1.01 4.63 -6.64
N LYS A 28 -0.85 3.35 -6.35
CA LYS A 28 -1.72 2.29 -6.85
C LYS A 28 -2.34 1.62 -5.64
N VAL A 29 -3.64 1.37 -5.69
CA VAL A 29 -4.38 0.80 -4.56
C VAL A 29 -5.07 -0.48 -5.00
N TYR A 30 -4.86 -1.55 -4.25
CA TYR A 30 -5.47 -2.86 -4.50
C TYR A 30 -6.22 -3.30 -3.25
N PRO A 31 -7.51 -2.92 -3.11
CA PRO A 31 -8.27 -3.30 -1.91
C PRO A 31 -8.59 -4.79 -1.85
N LYS A 32 -8.56 -5.48 -3.00
CA LYS A 32 -8.83 -6.91 -3.09
C LYS A 32 -7.71 -7.61 -3.85
N MET A 33 -7.60 -8.92 -3.63
CA MET A 33 -6.69 -9.76 -4.40
C MET A 33 -6.97 -9.63 -5.89
N SER A 34 -5.91 -9.41 -6.68
CA SER A 34 -6.04 -9.20 -8.11
C SER A 34 -4.79 -9.76 -8.79
N ASN A 35 -4.92 -10.14 -10.06
CA ASN A 35 -3.77 -10.60 -10.84
C ASN A 35 -2.72 -9.50 -11.02
N ALA A 36 -3.14 -8.25 -10.98
CA ALA A 36 -2.20 -7.12 -11.07
C ALA A 36 -1.21 -7.08 -9.90
N MET A 37 -1.56 -7.70 -8.76
CA MET A 37 -0.66 -7.78 -7.62
C MET A 37 0.59 -8.61 -7.90
N LYS A 38 0.55 -9.47 -8.92
CA LYS A 38 1.72 -10.28 -9.31
C LYS A 38 2.78 -9.46 -10.04
N ASN A 39 2.44 -8.24 -10.43
CA ASN A 39 3.34 -7.34 -11.16
C ASN A 39 3.42 -5.99 -10.46
N LEU A 40 3.74 -6.00 -9.17
CA LEU A 40 3.86 -4.77 -8.39
C LEU A 40 5.06 -3.92 -8.84
N GLY A 41 6.03 -4.53 -9.50
CA GLY A 41 7.24 -3.83 -9.88
C GLY A 41 8.11 -3.54 -8.67
N SER A 42 8.73 -2.37 -8.68
CA SER A 42 9.62 -1.95 -7.59
C SER A 42 9.16 -0.61 -7.03
N PRO A 43 8.04 -0.57 -6.30
CA PRO A 43 7.62 0.67 -5.68
C PRO A 43 8.61 1.09 -4.60
N ASP A 44 8.64 2.38 -4.29
CA ASP A 44 9.48 2.88 -3.21
C ASP A 44 8.93 2.48 -1.84
N LEU A 45 7.61 2.40 -1.74
CA LEU A 45 6.92 2.08 -0.49
C LEU A 45 5.75 1.15 -0.77
N LEU A 46 5.64 0.10 0.01
CA LEU A 46 4.50 -0.82 -0.03
C LEU A 46 3.80 -0.77 1.32
N VAL A 47 2.53 -0.38 1.31
CA VAL A 47 1.71 -0.28 2.52
C VAL A 47 0.74 -1.46 2.56
N LEU A 48 0.75 -2.19 3.67
CA LEU A 48 -0.13 -3.34 3.88
C LEU A 48 -1.11 -3.01 5.01
N PHE A 49 -2.39 -2.86 4.68
CA PHE A 49 -3.44 -2.70 5.68
C PHE A 49 -3.94 -4.08 6.08
N THR A 50 -3.22 -4.72 6.99
CA THR A 50 -3.39 -6.13 7.31
C THR A 50 -4.75 -6.47 7.90
N GLY A 51 -5.41 -5.53 8.56
CA GLY A 51 -6.74 -5.76 9.12
C GLY A 51 -7.82 -6.01 8.07
N THR A 52 -7.58 -5.61 6.82
CA THR A 52 -8.52 -5.79 5.71
C THR A 52 -7.98 -6.69 4.61
N MET A 53 -6.83 -7.33 4.83
CA MET A 53 -6.20 -8.22 3.85
C MET A 53 -6.46 -9.68 4.23
N SER A 54 -6.65 -10.52 3.21
CA SER A 54 -6.66 -11.96 3.42
C SER A 54 -5.23 -12.47 3.58
N HIS A 55 -5.08 -13.66 4.17
CA HIS A 55 -3.76 -14.28 4.27
C HIS A 55 -3.12 -14.48 2.90
N LYS A 56 -3.93 -14.78 1.89
CA LYS A 56 -3.45 -14.96 0.53
C LYS A 56 -2.85 -13.67 -0.02
N MET A 57 -3.50 -12.53 0.24
CA MET A 57 -2.97 -11.23 -0.17
C MET A 57 -1.65 -10.91 0.52
N VAL A 58 -1.57 -11.12 1.83
CA VAL A 58 -0.34 -10.87 2.59
C VAL A 58 0.79 -11.73 2.04
N ARG A 59 0.52 -13.01 1.83
CA ARG A 59 1.52 -13.94 1.31
C ARG A 59 2.01 -13.54 -0.07
N CYS A 60 1.08 -13.13 -0.95
CA CYS A 60 1.42 -12.68 -2.30
C CYS A 60 2.32 -11.44 -2.23
N ALA A 61 1.96 -10.47 -1.40
CA ALA A 61 2.74 -9.25 -1.25
C ALA A 61 4.15 -9.54 -0.75
N MET A 62 4.28 -10.42 0.24
CA MET A 62 5.59 -10.77 0.78
C MET A 62 6.45 -11.50 -0.26
N ASN A 63 5.85 -12.37 -1.06
CA ASN A 63 6.57 -13.06 -2.12
C ASN A 63 7.06 -12.10 -3.20
N GLU A 64 6.21 -11.12 -3.58
CA GLU A 64 6.55 -10.17 -4.64
C GLU A 64 7.65 -9.20 -4.21
N THR A 65 7.82 -8.97 -2.91
CA THR A 65 8.82 -8.05 -2.42
C THR A 65 10.08 -8.74 -1.89
N ARG A 66 10.09 -10.07 -1.90
CA ARG A 66 11.25 -10.82 -1.42
C ARG A 66 12.47 -10.53 -2.29
N GLY A 67 13.59 -10.20 -1.64
CA GLY A 67 14.83 -9.90 -2.34
C GLY A 67 14.89 -8.53 -3.00
N THR A 68 13.91 -7.67 -2.73
CA THR A 68 13.88 -6.31 -3.27
C THR A 68 14.20 -5.30 -2.17
N ASP A 69 14.51 -4.06 -2.58
CA ASP A 69 14.76 -2.96 -1.65
C ASP A 69 13.48 -2.18 -1.31
N VAL A 70 12.32 -2.74 -1.64
CA VAL A 70 11.04 -2.10 -1.36
C VAL A 70 10.83 -1.98 0.15
N ARG A 71 10.52 -0.76 0.60
CA ARG A 71 10.19 -0.54 2.01
C ARG A 71 8.75 -1.00 2.25
N VAL A 72 8.57 -1.93 3.19
CA VAL A 72 7.27 -2.48 3.52
C VAL A 72 6.82 -1.94 4.87
N VAL A 73 5.63 -1.34 4.91
CA VAL A 73 5.02 -0.85 6.15
C VAL A 73 3.72 -1.59 6.36
N ARG A 74 3.55 -2.15 7.55
CA ARG A 74 2.33 -2.85 7.93
C ARG A 74 1.53 -1.99 8.89
N SER A 75 0.23 -1.89 8.65
CA SER A 75 -0.69 -1.21 9.56
C SER A 75 -1.96 -2.04 9.67
N HIS A 76 -2.40 -2.31 10.89
CA HIS A 76 -3.66 -3.00 11.09
C HIS A 76 -4.84 -2.11 10.72
N THR A 77 -4.71 -0.81 10.99
CA THR A 77 -5.76 0.19 10.74
C THR A 77 -5.60 0.79 9.34
N SER A 78 -6.71 0.88 8.61
CA SER A 78 -6.73 1.44 7.25
C SER A 78 -7.33 2.85 7.19
N SER A 79 -7.36 3.56 8.31
CA SER A 79 -7.91 4.91 8.37
C SER A 79 -7.05 5.92 7.63
N MET A 80 -7.64 7.07 7.28
CA MET A 80 -6.89 8.15 6.65
C MET A 80 -5.80 8.70 7.57
N ALA A 81 -6.06 8.74 8.87
CA ALA A 81 -5.07 9.17 9.84
C ALA A 81 -3.86 8.25 9.84
N ALA A 82 -4.08 6.93 9.76
CA ALA A 82 -2.99 5.95 9.68
C ALA A 82 -2.19 6.13 8.39
N MET A 83 -2.87 6.31 7.27
CA MET A 83 -2.20 6.52 5.98
C MET A 83 -1.37 7.81 5.97
N ARG A 84 -1.93 8.88 6.53
CA ARG A 84 -1.20 10.16 6.63
C ARG A 84 0.06 10.00 7.48
N GLY A 85 -0.04 9.30 8.60
CA GLY A 85 1.12 9.05 9.46
C GLY A 85 2.22 8.26 8.74
N ILE A 86 1.83 7.28 7.93
CA ILE A 86 2.78 6.50 7.13
C ILE A 86 3.48 7.38 6.11
N LEU A 87 2.73 8.23 5.40
CA LEU A 87 3.32 9.12 4.41
C LEU A 87 4.25 10.16 5.07
N GLU A 88 3.86 10.71 6.21
CA GLU A 88 4.72 11.64 6.92
C GLU A 88 6.04 11.02 7.36
N ALA A 89 6.00 9.73 7.75
CA ALA A 89 7.20 9.04 8.21
C ALA A 89 8.11 8.59 7.06
N HIS A 90 7.54 8.28 5.89
CA HIS A 90 8.28 7.60 4.83
C HIS A 90 8.37 8.36 3.51
N ALA A 91 7.50 9.33 3.26
CA ALA A 91 7.43 10.03 1.98
C ALA A 91 7.97 11.47 2.02
N THR A 92 8.54 11.87 3.13
CA THR A 92 9.12 13.21 3.27
C THR A 92 10.64 13.17 3.42
#